data_79e7647a1d8317a90e8bd592979811af
#
_entry.id   79e7647a1d8317a90e8bd592979811af
#
_cell.length_a   1.000
_cell.length_b   1.000
_cell.length_c   1.000
_cell.angle_alpha   90.00
_cell.angle_beta   90.00
_cell.angle_gamma   90.00
#
_symmetry.space_group_name_H-M   'P 1'
#
loop_
_entity.id
_entity.type
_entity.pdbx_description
1 polymer ?
#
loop_
_entity_poly.entity_id
_entity_poly.type
_entity_poly.pdbx_seq_one_letter_code
_entity_poly.pdbx_strand_id
1 'polypeptide(L)'
;MKSDEIKKAALKYYTIHGYKGTSLSQIAEDVGIKKQSIYSHFKGKDDLFLSVLKDAKEMELSSYVEYFNIMKKSDPEKTLYGFLEEMIKMFQEVESLKFWLRMGFFPPTHLYNEIQKETDDLQVQQEALMEKIFRTWISAGVLNSGDARTLTLAYSGVIVAIMVELVYADNPDRIAEKLAASWTIFWRGISK
;
A
#
# COMPACT_ATOMS: atom_id res chain seq x y z
N MET A 1 10.97 14.12 -16.38
CA MET A 1 10.58 15.50 -16.78
C MET A 1 10.37 16.35 -15.53
N LYS A 2 10.21 17.69 -15.68
CA LYS A 2 10.18 18.60 -14.51
C LYS A 2 9.04 18.31 -13.52
N SER A 3 7.89 17.86 -14.01
CA SER A 3 6.76 17.38 -13.17
C SER A 3 7.17 16.25 -12.22
N ASP A 4 7.95 15.29 -12.68
CA ASP A 4 8.35 14.13 -11.89
C ASP A 4 9.37 14.51 -10.81
N GLU A 5 10.26 15.47 -11.11
CA GLU A 5 11.17 16.04 -10.12
C GLU A 5 10.41 16.76 -9.01
N ILE A 6 9.36 17.53 -9.37
CA ILE A 6 8.48 18.19 -8.41
C ILE A 6 7.75 17.17 -7.55
N LYS A 7 7.18 16.12 -8.15
CA LYS A 7 6.49 15.05 -7.40
C LYS A 7 7.45 14.31 -6.48
N LYS A 8 8.67 14.01 -6.93
CA LYS A 8 9.69 13.34 -6.11
C LYS A 8 10.10 14.18 -4.90
N ALA A 9 10.34 15.49 -5.08
CA ALA A 9 10.61 16.39 -3.97
C ALA A 9 9.39 16.50 -3.04
N ALA A 10 8.19 16.63 -3.59
CA ALA A 10 6.95 16.69 -2.82
C ALA A 10 6.73 15.43 -1.97
N LEU A 11 6.95 14.24 -2.52
CA LEU A 11 6.87 12.97 -1.79
C LEU A 11 7.76 13.00 -0.54
N LYS A 12 9.03 13.34 -0.68
CA LYS A 12 10.00 13.47 0.42
C LYS A 12 9.47 14.39 1.53
N TYR A 13 9.00 15.59 1.16
CA TYR A 13 8.47 16.54 2.14
C TYR A 13 7.17 16.07 2.78
N TYR A 14 6.25 15.49 2.03
CA TYR A 14 4.99 14.96 2.57
C TYR A 14 5.22 13.76 3.48
N THR A 15 6.18 12.90 3.18
CA THR A 15 6.53 11.75 4.03
C THR A 15 7.09 12.20 5.38
N ILE A 16 7.97 13.20 5.38
CA ILE A 16 8.65 13.66 6.60
C ILE A 16 7.76 14.62 7.43
N HIS A 17 7.17 15.61 6.77
CA HIS A 17 6.50 16.75 7.45
C HIS A 17 4.98 16.68 7.36
N GLY A 18 4.42 15.72 6.62
CA GLY A 18 3.01 15.64 6.32
C GLY A 18 2.50 16.77 5.43
N TYR A 19 1.21 16.74 5.12
CA TYR A 19 0.59 17.76 4.27
C TYR A 19 0.76 19.18 4.86
N LYS A 20 0.40 19.39 6.15
CA LYS A 20 0.41 20.72 6.78
C LYS A 20 1.82 21.32 6.90
N GLY A 21 2.83 20.49 7.20
CA GLY A 21 4.22 20.91 7.39
C GLY A 21 4.99 21.17 6.10
N THR A 22 4.41 20.92 4.93
CA THR A 22 5.03 21.09 3.61
C THR A 22 4.47 22.32 2.91
N SER A 23 5.32 23.09 2.23
CA SER A 23 4.93 24.23 1.39
C SER A 23 5.44 24.09 -0.04
N LEU A 24 4.72 24.67 -1.00
CA LEU A 24 5.18 24.72 -2.40
C LEU A 24 6.51 25.49 -2.56
N SER A 25 6.82 26.40 -1.65
CA SER A 25 8.10 27.16 -1.68
C SER A 25 9.28 26.25 -1.34
N GLN A 26 9.17 25.41 -0.31
CA GLN A 26 10.20 24.41 0.04
C GLN A 26 10.43 23.40 -1.09
N ILE A 27 9.35 22.91 -1.70
CA ILE A 27 9.45 21.99 -2.84
C ILE A 27 10.13 22.65 -4.04
N ALA A 28 9.77 23.92 -4.35
CA ALA A 28 10.37 24.67 -5.45
C ALA A 28 11.87 24.91 -5.22
N GLU A 29 12.27 25.22 -3.99
CA GLU A 29 13.66 25.41 -3.60
C GLU A 29 14.48 24.14 -3.76
N ASP A 30 13.98 22.99 -3.29
CA ASP A 30 14.63 21.66 -3.40
C ASP A 30 14.85 21.25 -4.89
N VAL A 31 13.92 21.64 -5.77
CA VAL A 31 13.99 21.38 -7.23
C VAL A 31 14.80 22.41 -7.99
N GLY A 32 15.19 23.52 -7.33
CA GLY A 32 15.92 24.63 -7.95
C GLY A 32 15.08 25.44 -8.94
N ILE A 33 13.79 25.65 -8.67
CA ILE A 33 12.87 26.43 -9.51
C ILE A 33 12.14 27.52 -8.71
N LYS A 34 11.54 28.46 -9.41
CA LYS A 34 10.64 29.44 -8.77
C LYS A 34 9.31 28.76 -8.41
N LYS A 35 8.70 29.15 -7.28
CA LYS A 35 7.36 28.66 -6.86
C LYS A 35 6.32 28.78 -7.97
N GLN A 36 6.37 29.89 -8.75
CA GLN A 36 5.46 30.10 -9.88
C GLN A 36 5.55 28.99 -10.93
N SER A 37 6.72 28.38 -11.10
CA SER A 37 6.91 27.27 -12.06
C SER A 37 6.15 26.00 -11.64
N ILE A 38 5.82 25.80 -10.35
CA ILE A 38 4.98 24.68 -9.92
C ILE A 38 3.57 24.82 -10.49
N TYR A 39 3.03 26.05 -10.54
CA TYR A 39 1.68 26.30 -11.04
C TYR A 39 1.50 26.04 -12.55
N SER A 40 2.59 25.91 -13.32
CA SER A 40 2.51 25.44 -14.72
C SER A 40 2.27 23.92 -14.85
N HIS A 41 2.45 23.18 -13.75
CA HIS A 41 2.27 21.72 -13.71
C HIS A 41 1.11 21.25 -12.81
N PHE A 42 0.87 22.00 -11.73
CA PHE A 42 -0.13 21.64 -10.70
C PHE A 42 -0.95 22.89 -10.32
N LYS A 43 -2.27 22.72 -10.19
CA LYS A 43 -3.19 23.83 -9.83
C LYS A 43 -2.93 24.40 -8.43
N GLY A 44 -2.27 23.65 -7.57
CA GLY A 44 -1.95 24.04 -6.20
C GLY A 44 -1.36 22.90 -5.40
N LYS A 45 -1.28 23.09 -4.08
CA LYS A 45 -0.71 22.10 -3.18
C LYS A 45 -1.54 20.80 -3.11
N ASP A 46 -2.87 20.92 -3.14
CA ASP A 46 -3.77 19.79 -3.11
C ASP A 46 -3.64 18.93 -4.37
N ASP A 47 -3.58 19.57 -5.53
CA ASP A 47 -3.41 18.89 -6.82
C ASP A 47 -2.08 18.14 -6.89
N LEU A 48 -0.98 18.79 -6.44
CA LEU A 48 0.32 18.12 -6.32
C LEU A 48 0.27 16.96 -5.33
N PHE A 49 -0.34 17.15 -4.16
CA PHE A 49 -0.47 16.10 -3.16
C PHE A 49 -1.25 14.88 -3.67
N LEU A 50 -2.41 15.11 -4.28
CA LEU A 50 -3.22 14.03 -4.85
C LEU A 50 -2.54 13.34 -6.04
N SER A 51 -1.72 14.08 -6.81
CA SER A 51 -0.91 13.47 -7.87
C SER A 51 0.17 12.55 -7.30
N VAL A 52 0.84 12.95 -6.22
CA VAL A 52 1.82 12.10 -5.51
C VAL A 52 1.14 10.88 -4.88
N LEU A 53 -0.06 11.07 -4.32
CA LEU A 53 -0.85 9.97 -3.76
C LEU A 53 -1.22 8.91 -4.81
N LYS A 54 -1.61 9.35 -6.00
CA LYS A 54 -1.94 8.44 -7.12
C LYS A 54 -0.72 7.66 -7.60
N ASP A 55 0.44 8.31 -7.71
CA ASP A 55 1.67 7.61 -8.07
C ASP A 55 2.03 6.54 -7.02
N ALA A 56 1.83 6.82 -5.74
CA ALA A 56 2.08 5.88 -4.66
C ALA A 56 1.09 4.70 -4.68
N LYS A 57 -0.20 4.94 -4.96
CA LYS A 57 -1.22 3.91 -5.20
C LYS A 57 -0.84 2.99 -6.36
N GLU A 58 -0.44 3.58 -7.49
CA GLU A 58 -0.03 2.82 -8.67
C GLU A 58 1.20 1.95 -8.39
N MET A 59 2.15 2.44 -7.60
CA MET A 59 3.29 1.67 -7.13
C MET A 59 2.85 0.47 -6.29
N GLU A 60 1.96 0.66 -5.33
CA GLU A 60 1.47 -0.43 -4.49
C GLU A 60 0.72 -1.48 -5.32
N LEU A 61 -0.20 -1.06 -6.19
CA LEU A 61 -0.96 -1.98 -7.03
C LEU A 61 -0.04 -2.77 -7.98
N SER A 62 0.93 -2.10 -8.62
CA SER A 62 1.86 -2.78 -9.53
C SER A 62 2.74 -3.78 -8.79
N SER A 63 3.25 -3.43 -7.61
CA SER A 63 4.04 -4.35 -6.78
C SER A 63 3.23 -5.57 -6.34
N TYR A 64 1.97 -5.35 -5.94
CA TYR A 64 1.03 -6.41 -5.59
C TYR A 64 0.80 -7.37 -6.77
N VAL A 65 0.47 -6.84 -7.94
CA VAL A 65 0.23 -7.61 -9.16
C VAL A 65 1.49 -8.36 -9.60
N GLU A 66 2.64 -7.71 -9.58
CA GLU A 66 3.93 -8.31 -9.97
C GLU A 66 4.29 -9.48 -9.06
N TYR A 67 4.19 -9.31 -7.74
CA TYR A 67 4.46 -10.39 -6.79
C TYR A 67 3.63 -11.65 -7.09
N PHE A 68 2.31 -11.52 -7.20
CA PHE A 68 1.45 -12.67 -7.46
C PHE A 68 1.61 -13.27 -8.86
N ASN A 69 2.04 -12.49 -9.85
CA ASN A 69 2.40 -13.02 -11.16
C ASN A 69 3.69 -13.87 -11.12
N ILE A 70 4.72 -13.41 -10.40
CA ILE A 70 5.97 -14.15 -10.21
C ILE A 70 5.71 -15.45 -9.45
N MET A 71 4.93 -15.39 -8.38
CA MET A 71 4.65 -16.53 -7.49
C MET A 71 3.55 -17.47 -7.97
N LYS A 72 2.98 -17.24 -9.15
CA LYS A 72 1.80 -17.96 -9.70
C LYS A 72 1.91 -19.49 -9.70
N LYS A 73 3.13 -20.03 -9.81
CA LYS A 73 3.40 -21.49 -9.82
C LYS A 73 3.95 -22.02 -8.50
N SER A 74 4.09 -21.17 -7.52
CA SER A 74 4.63 -21.53 -6.21
C SER A 74 3.55 -22.13 -5.31
N ASP A 75 3.99 -22.77 -4.26
CA ASP A 75 3.12 -23.29 -3.20
C ASP A 75 2.28 -22.17 -2.57
N PRO A 76 0.97 -22.38 -2.30
CA PRO A 76 0.10 -21.35 -1.75
C PRO A 76 0.58 -20.79 -0.40
N GLU A 77 1.11 -21.64 0.49
CA GLU A 77 1.61 -21.21 1.79
C GLU A 77 2.78 -20.24 1.61
N LYS A 78 3.77 -20.63 0.81
CA LYS A 78 4.92 -19.79 0.49
C LYS A 78 4.52 -18.50 -0.21
N THR A 79 3.52 -18.56 -1.10
CA THR A 79 3.02 -17.39 -1.82
C THR A 79 2.36 -16.39 -0.89
N LEU A 80 1.46 -16.83 -0.03
CA LEU A 80 0.73 -15.92 0.85
C LEU A 80 1.61 -15.40 2.00
N TYR A 81 2.39 -16.27 2.63
CA TYR A 81 3.29 -15.87 3.72
C TYR A 81 4.40 -14.95 3.23
N GLY A 82 5.05 -15.32 2.11
CA GLY A 82 6.10 -14.52 1.52
C GLY A 82 5.61 -13.15 1.05
N PHE A 83 4.33 -13.03 0.62
CA PHE A 83 3.75 -11.72 0.35
C PHE A 83 3.68 -10.83 1.60
N LEU A 84 3.29 -11.38 2.75
CA LEU A 84 3.26 -10.60 4.00
C LEU A 84 4.65 -10.13 4.41
N GLU A 85 5.68 -10.97 4.26
CA GLU A 85 7.08 -10.58 4.53
C GLU A 85 7.57 -9.50 3.57
N GLU A 86 7.34 -9.67 2.26
CA GLU A 86 7.74 -8.68 1.25
C GLU A 86 6.99 -7.35 1.42
N MET A 87 5.70 -7.39 1.72
CA MET A 87 4.90 -6.22 2.04
C MET A 87 5.48 -5.43 3.23
N ILE A 88 5.81 -6.11 4.33
CA ILE A 88 6.42 -5.47 5.51
C ILE A 88 7.70 -4.74 5.09
N LYS A 89 8.58 -5.43 4.38
CA LYS A 89 9.84 -4.86 3.89
C LYS A 89 9.61 -3.64 2.99
N MET A 90 8.72 -3.76 2.03
CA MET A 90 8.42 -2.68 1.09
C MET A 90 7.87 -1.43 1.79
N PHE A 91 6.94 -1.59 2.73
CA PHE A 91 6.41 -0.47 3.52
C PHE A 91 7.45 0.14 4.48
N GLN A 92 8.51 -0.59 4.85
CA GLN A 92 9.62 -0.07 5.65
C GLN A 92 10.72 0.60 4.81
N GLU A 93 10.92 0.22 3.56
CA GLU A 93 12.04 0.67 2.73
C GLU A 93 11.64 1.67 1.65
N VAL A 94 10.44 1.51 1.04
CA VAL A 94 10.00 2.32 -0.11
C VAL A 94 9.24 3.55 0.36
N GLU A 95 9.78 4.74 0.10
CA GLU A 95 9.24 6.02 0.58
C GLU A 95 7.80 6.29 0.10
N SER A 96 7.47 5.96 -1.14
CA SER A 96 6.10 6.12 -1.68
C SER A 96 5.09 5.22 -0.97
N LEU A 97 5.48 4.01 -0.58
CA LEU A 97 4.61 3.08 0.14
C LEU A 97 4.45 3.49 1.60
N LYS A 98 5.51 3.98 2.26
CA LYS A 98 5.39 4.63 3.60
C LYS A 98 4.40 5.79 3.58
N PHE A 99 4.53 6.65 2.58
CA PHE A 99 3.62 7.77 2.39
C PHE A 99 2.17 7.30 2.16
N TRP A 100 1.96 6.35 1.25
CA TRP A 100 0.65 5.76 0.95
C TRP A 100 -0.01 5.19 2.22
N LEU A 101 0.70 4.32 2.93
CA LEU A 101 0.22 3.70 4.16
C LEU A 101 -0.19 4.76 5.19
N ARG A 102 0.66 5.76 5.42
CA ARG A 102 0.37 6.83 6.37
C ARG A 102 -0.85 7.65 5.98
N MET A 103 -1.05 7.91 4.69
CA MET A 103 -2.20 8.69 4.21
C MET A 103 -3.51 7.92 4.30
N GLY A 104 -3.49 6.61 4.21
CA GLY A 104 -4.66 5.75 4.46
C GLY A 104 -5.15 5.84 5.91
N PHE A 105 -4.21 5.95 6.88
CA PHE A 105 -4.56 6.06 8.31
C PHE A 105 -4.73 7.49 8.81
N PHE A 106 -3.98 8.46 8.28
CA PHE A 106 -3.96 9.85 8.74
C PHE A 106 -4.12 10.85 7.58
N PRO A 107 -5.24 10.80 6.85
CA PRO A 107 -5.47 11.71 5.74
C PRO A 107 -5.62 13.16 6.21
N PRO A 108 -5.18 14.16 5.43
CA PRO A 108 -5.57 15.54 5.64
C PRO A 108 -7.10 15.67 5.59
N THR A 109 -7.69 16.27 6.63
CA THR A 109 -9.16 16.30 6.80
C THR A 109 -9.93 16.83 5.60
N HIS A 110 -9.40 17.87 4.93
CA HIS A 110 -10.05 18.49 3.76
C HIS A 110 -9.92 17.67 2.46
N LEU A 111 -9.04 16.65 2.42
CA LEU A 111 -8.86 15.71 1.30
C LEU A 111 -9.33 14.29 1.64
N TYR A 112 -10.05 14.13 2.76
CA TYR A 112 -10.47 12.82 3.25
C TYR A 112 -11.23 12.02 2.17
N ASN A 113 -12.22 12.65 1.54
CA ASN A 113 -13.05 11.95 0.57
C ASN A 113 -12.28 11.52 -0.69
N GLU A 114 -11.36 12.36 -1.16
CA GLU A 114 -10.52 12.06 -2.32
C GLU A 114 -9.57 10.90 -2.01
N ILE A 115 -8.95 10.92 -0.81
CA ILE A 115 -8.03 9.85 -0.38
C ILE A 115 -8.79 8.56 -0.14
N GLN A 116 -9.95 8.61 0.54
CA GLN A 116 -10.80 7.44 0.78
C GLN A 116 -11.20 6.77 -0.54
N LYS A 117 -11.58 7.55 -1.54
CA LYS A 117 -11.92 7.01 -2.86
C LYS A 117 -10.74 6.25 -3.49
N GLU A 118 -9.51 6.76 -3.38
CA GLU A 118 -8.34 6.09 -3.93
C GLU A 118 -7.98 4.82 -3.14
N THR A 119 -8.18 4.81 -1.82
CA THR A 119 -7.96 3.63 -0.99
C THR A 119 -9.00 2.55 -1.25
N ASP A 120 -10.27 2.92 -1.34
CA ASP A 120 -11.36 1.98 -1.66
C ASP A 120 -11.18 1.35 -3.05
N ASP A 121 -10.78 2.14 -4.05
CA ASP A 121 -10.52 1.65 -5.40
C ASP A 121 -9.35 0.67 -5.44
N LEU A 122 -8.25 0.94 -4.72
CA LEU A 122 -7.14 0.00 -4.58
C LEU A 122 -7.58 -1.30 -3.91
N GLN A 123 -8.31 -1.21 -2.80
CA GLN A 123 -8.81 -2.38 -2.07
C GLN A 123 -9.67 -3.27 -2.96
N VAL A 124 -10.59 -2.69 -3.73
CA VAL A 124 -11.44 -3.44 -4.67
C VAL A 124 -10.60 -4.19 -5.70
N GLN A 125 -9.56 -3.57 -6.26
CA GLN A 125 -8.69 -4.20 -7.24
C GLN A 125 -7.85 -5.33 -6.65
N GLN A 126 -7.28 -5.13 -5.45
CA GLN A 126 -6.49 -6.15 -4.75
C GLN A 126 -7.37 -7.34 -4.34
N GLU A 127 -8.56 -7.10 -3.79
CA GLU A 127 -9.52 -8.15 -3.43
C GLU A 127 -9.96 -8.96 -4.65
N ALA A 128 -10.26 -8.31 -5.78
CA ALA A 128 -10.64 -9.01 -7.00
C ALA A 128 -9.55 -9.94 -7.53
N LEU A 129 -8.29 -9.50 -7.48
CA LEU A 129 -7.14 -10.35 -7.85
C LEU A 129 -6.99 -11.52 -6.88
N MET A 130 -7.03 -11.27 -5.58
CA MET A 130 -6.88 -12.30 -4.55
C MET A 130 -8.00 -13.34 -4.61
N GLU A 131 -9.24 -12.91 -4.79
CA GLU A 131 -10.39 -13.82 -4.94
C GLU A 131 -10.21 -14.75 -6.15
N LYS A 132 -9.69 -14.25 -7.26
CA LYS A 132 -9.36 -15.08 -8.43
C LYS A 132 -8.29 -16.10 -8.11
N ILE A 133 -7.27 -15.74 -7.34
CA ILE A 133 -6.20 -16.65 -6.91
C ILE A 133 -6.76 -17.74 -6.00
N PHE A 134 -7.51 -17.39 -4.96
CA PHE A 134 -8.14 -18.36 -4.06
C PHE A 134 -9.09 -19.30 -4.80
N ARG A 135 -9.91 -18.77 -5.69
CA ARG A 135 -10.81 -19.59 -6.53
C ARG A 135 -10.04 -20.63 -7.34
N THR A 136 -8.88 -20.25 -7.88
CA THR A 136 -8.02 -21.19 -8.63
C THR A 136 -7.48 -22.29 -7.73
N TRP A 137 -6.98 -21.98 -6.54
CA TRP A 137 -6.44 -22.97 -5.60
C TRP A 137 -7.50 -23.90 -5.00
N ILE A 138 -8.69 -23.37 -4.72
CA ILE A 138 -9.84 -24.20 -4.28
C ILE A 138 -10.23 -25.17 -5.40
N SER A 139 -10.37 -24.69 -6.64
CA SER A 139 -10.73 -25.53 -7.79
C SER A 139 -9.69 -26.62 -8.09
N ALA A 140 -8.41 -26.33 -7.85
CA ALA A 140 -7.32 -27.30 -7.98
C ALA A 140 -7.25 -28.29 -6.79
N GLY A 141 -8.09 -28.13 -5.77
CA GLY A 141 -8.08 -28.97 -4.58
C GLY A 141 -6.86 -28.77 -3.68
N VAL A 142 -6.15 -27.66 -3.78
CA VAL A 142 -4.94 -27.36 -3.00
C VAL A 142 -5.28 -26.81 -1.61
N LEU A 143 -6.34 -26.03 -1.51
CA LEU A 143 -6.89 -25.52 -0.26
C LEU A 143 -8.17 -26.28 0.13
N ASN A 144 -8.57 -26.14 1.39
CA ASN A 144 -9.87 -26.63 1.85
C ASN A 144 -10.99 -26.01 1.00
N SER A 145 -12.08 -26.78 0.81
CA SER A 145 -13.27 -26.27 0.15
C SER A 145 -13.86 -25.12 0.98
N GLY A 146 -13.95 -23.95 0.40
CA GLY A 146 -14.49 -22.75 1.03
C GLY A 146 -14.95 -21.75 -0.02
N ASP A 147 -15.51 -20.65 0.46
CA ASP A 147 -15.84 -19.52 -0.39
C ASP A 147 -14.61 -18.64 -0.61
N ALA A 148 -14.21 -18.42 -1.87
CA ALA A 148 -13.04 -17.62 -2.21
C ALA A 148 -13.13 -16.17 -1.69
N ARG A 149 -14.35 -15.61 -1.65
CA ARG A 149 -14.59 -14.28 -1.07
C ARG A 149 -14.28 -14.24 0.43
N THR A 150 -14.73 -15.24 1.18
CA THR A 150 -14.44 -15.40 2.60
C THR A 150 -12.94 -15.49 2.87
N LEU A 151 -12.21 -16.30 2.08
CA LEU A 151 -10.76 -16.42 2.21
C LEU A 151 -10.05 -15.10 1.89
N THR A 152 -10.51 -14.38 0.87
CA THR A 152 -9.96 -13.06 0.50
C THR A 152 -10.11 -12.07 1.65
N LEU A 153 -11.31 -11.95 2.23
CA LEU A 153 -11.56 -11.03 3.33
C LEU A 153 -10.77 -11.41 4.60
N ALA A 154 -10.67 -12.71 4.90
CA ALA A 154 -9.87 -13.17 6.02
C ALA A 154 -8.38 -12.84 5.85
N TYR A 155 -7.83 -13.05 4.64
CA TYR A 155 -6.45 -12.69 4.33
C TYR A 155 -6.21 -11.16 4.35
N SER A 156 -7.15 -10.38 3.82
CA SER A 156 -7.12 -8.91 3.94
C SER A 156 -7.10 -8.46 5.39
N GLY A 157 -7.84 -9.16 6.27
CA GLY A 157 -7.78 -8.91 7.71
C GLY A 157 -6.40 -9.13 8.32
N VAL A 158 -5.66 -10.16 7.87
CA VAL A 158 -4.26 -10.38 8.29
C VAL A 158 -3.37 -9.23 7.80
N ILE A 159 -3.50 -8.81 6.55
CA ILE A 159 -2.76 -7.67 5.97
C ILE A 159 -3.00 -6.41 6.79
N VAL A 160 -4.25 -6.05 7.04
CA VAL A 160 -4.62 -4.86 7.83
C VAL A 160 -4.06 -4.92 9.24
N ALA A 161 -4.09 -6.08 9.90
CA ALA A 161 -3.51 -6.25 11.24
C ALA A 161 -2.00 -5.94 11.27
N ILE A 162 -1.26 -6.29 10.22
CA ILE A 162 0.16 -5.97 10.09
C ILE A 162 0.37 -4.48 9.75
N MET A 163 -0.44 -3.93 8.84
CA MET A 163 -0.38 -2.49 8.51
C MET A 163 -0.57 -1.60 9.73
N VAL A 164 -1.48 -1.97 10.64
CA VAL A 164 -1.69 -1.25 11.91
C VAL A 164 -0.40 -1.25 12.76
N GLU A 165 0.29 -2.38 12.89
CA GLU A 165 1.56 -2.43 13.63
C GLU A 165 2.66 -1.59 12.96
N LEU A 166 2.74 -1.60 11.62
CA LEU A 166 3.69 -0.78 10.85
C LEU A 166 3.46 0.73 11.05
N VAL A 167 2.21 1.15 11.25
CA VAL A 167 1.87 2.57 11.41
C VAL A 167 2.05 3.06 12.85
N TYR A 168 1.70 2.24 13.84
CA TYR A 168 1.60 2.69 15.23
C TYR A 168 2.71 2.21 16.14
N ALA A 169 3.29 1.04 15.89
CA ALA A 169 4.22 0.42 16.83
C ALA A 169 5.68 0.67 16.48
N ASP A 170 6.03 0.72 15.20
CA ASP A 170 7.42 0.79 14.67
C ASP A 170 8.39 -0.15 15.45
N ASN A 171 7.87 -1.32 15.82
CA ASN A 171 8.56 -2.31 16.63
C ASN A 171 8.66 -3.63 15.85
N PRO A 172 9.85 -3.99 15.33
CA PRO A 172 10.05 -5.19 14.52
C PRO A 172 9.63 -6.48 15.21
N ASP A 173 9.92 -6.62 16.53
CA ASP A 173 9.56 -7.83 17.28
C ASP A 173 8.04 -7.97 17.38
N ARG A 174 7.34 -6.86 17.61
CA ARG A 174 5.88 -6.84 17.68
C ARG A 174 5.24 -7.17 16.35
N ILE A 175 5.80 -6.66 15.24
CA ILE A 175 5.35 -6.98 13.88
C ILE A 175 5.53 -8.49 13.61
N ALA A 176 6.70 -9.05 13.96
CA ALA A 176 6.99 -10.46 13.77
C ALA A 176 6.06 -11.38 14.61
N GLU A 177 5.82 -11.05 15.88
CA GLU A 177 4.86 -11.78 16.72
C GLU A 177 3.44 -11.74 16.14
N LYS A 178 2.98 -10.57 15.70
CA LYS A 178 1.66 -10.37 15.12
C LYS A 178 1.51 -11.17 13.82
N LEU A 179 2.53 -11.11 12.96
CA LEU A 179 2.56 -11.89 11.72
C LEU A 179 2.47 -13.39 12.03
N ALA A 180 3.33 -13.92 12.88
CA ALA A 180 3.37 -15.34 13.20
C ALA A 180 2.05 -15.83 13.80
N ALA A 181 1.46 -15.09 14.73
CA ALA A 181 0.20 -15.44 15.37
C ALA A 181 -0.97 -15.41 14.38
N SER A 182 -1.12 -14.32 13.62
CA SER A 182 -2.19 -14.16 12.63
C SER A 182 -2.09 -15.20 11.53
N TRP A 183 -0.88 -15.43 11.03
CA TRP A 183 -0.60 -16.45 10.00
C TRP A 183 -0.96 -17.85 10.48
N THR A 184 -0.51 -18.26 11.67
CA THR A 184 -0.76 -19.59 12.21
C THR A 184 -2.27 -19.92 12.24
N ILE A 185 -3.09 -18.98 12.69
CA ILE A 185 -4.54 -19.20 12.78
C ILE A 185 -5.17 -19.17 11.40
N PHE A 186 -4.79 -18.20 10.55
CA PHE A 186 -5.31 -18.10 9.18
C PHE A 186 -4.98 -19.37 8.37
N TRP A 187 -3.71 -19.78 8.34
CA TRP A 187 -3.27 -20.92 7.54
C TRP A 187 -3.92 -22.23 7.96
N ARG A 188 -4.00 -22.49 9.26
CA ARG A 188 -4.73 -23.66 9.79
C ARG A 188 -6.20 -23.71 9.38
N GLY A 189 -6.82 -22.56 9.19
CA GLY A 189 -8.21 -22.47 8.77
C GLY A 189 -8.45 -22.81 7.30
N ILE A 190 -7.43 -22.66 6.44
CA ILE A 190 -7.55 -22.80 4.98
C ILE A 190 -6.75 -23.98 4.39
N SER A 191 -5.73 -24.45 5.11
CA SER A 191 -4.93 -25.62 4.68
C SER A 191 -5.68 -26.94 4.84
N LYS A 192 -5.30 -27.91 3.99
CA LYS A 192 -5.78 -29.29 4.13
C LYS A 192 -5.03 -30.05 5.19
#